data_667573ff13a10d2b4037194b9560c19d
#
_entry.id   667573ff13a10d2b4037194b9560c19d
#
_cell.length_a   1.000
_cell.length_b   1.000
_cell.length_c   1.000
_cell.angle_alpha   90.00
_cell.angle_beta   90.00
_cell.angle_gamma   90.00
#
_symmetry.space_group_name_H-M   'P 1'
#
loop_
_entity.id
_entity.type
_entity.pdbx_description
1 polymer ?
#
loop_
_entity_poly.entity_id
_entity_poly.type
_entity_poly.pdbx_seq_one_letter_code
_entity_poly.pdbx_strand_id
1 'polypeptide(L)'
;WRMAHEYGKETLSKEFKSDRDKGLPDSELVEAVVALANTDGGCVYLGVEDDGTATGVQRKHQDPVGLSAMIANRTVPPISVRAQLVGDGVTVIQVDVPKSHSVVSTKSGRILRRMMKVDGTPESVPMYPYEIATRLSDLGKLDYSAQPVPGATREDFDPLERDRLRKIISTYRSSR
;
A
#
# COMPACT_ATOMS: atom_id res chain seq x y z
N TRP A 1 30.39 17.53 13.59
CA TRP A 1 30.15 17.60 12.13
C TRP A 1 29.69 16.24 11.59
N ARG A 2 28.54 15.77 12.04
CA ARG A 2 27.77 14.72 11.39
C ARG A 2 26.44 15.37 10.98
N MET A 3 26.46 15.98 9.83
CA MET A 3 25.27 16.51 9.21
C MET A 3 25.34 16.20 7.74
N ALA A 4 24.41 15.55 7.27
CA ALA A 4 23.87 15.38 5.96
C ALA A 4 23.71 13.92 5.59
N HIS A 5 22.49 13.55 5.22
CA HIS A 5 22.12 12.25 4.64
C HIS A 5 22.05 11.06 5.61
N GLU A 6 21.72 11.28 6.88
CA GLU A 6 21.55 10.22 7.88
C GLU A 6 20.52 9.16 7.44
N TYR A 7 19.48 9.59 6.72
CA TYR A 7 18.41 8.71 6.24
C TYR A 7 18.61 8.22 4.80
N GLY A 8 19.66 8.68 4.12
CA GLY A 8 19.98 8.31 2.75
C GLY A 8 19.04 8.95 1.73
N LYS A 9 18.54 8.18 0.76
CA LYS A 9 17.65 8.64 -0.30
C LYS A 9 16.29 7.96 -0.22
N GLU A 10 15.26 8.61 -0.75
CA GLU A 10 13.98 7.99 -0.98
C GLU A 10 14.07 6.81 -1.95
N THR A 11 13.19 5.83 -1.76
CA THR A 11 13.08 4.64 -2.60
C THR A 11 11.59 4.27 -2.77
N LEU A 12 11.30 3.20 -3.52
CA LEU A 12 9.92 2.70 -3.61
C LEU A 12 9.32 2.31 -2.25
N SER A 13 10.16 1.91 -1.28
CA SER A 13 9.74 1.51 0.07
C SER A 13 10.13 2.50 1.16
N LYS A 14 10.68 3.66 0.80
CA LYS A 14 11.08 4.70 1.75
C LYS A 14 10.62 6.06 1.25
N GLU A 15 9.88 6.77 2.07
CA GLU A 15 9.35 8.10 1.79
C GLU A 15 9.79 9.07 2.87
N PHE A 16 10.19 10.28 2.49
CA PHE A 16 10.50 11.39 3.40
C PHE A 16 9.38 12.42 3.36
N LYS A 17 9.06 12.99 4.50
CA LYS A 17 8.11 14.09 4.61
C LYS A 17 8.63 15.15 5.56
N SER A 18 8.83 16.35 5.03
CA SER A 18 9.14 17.52 5.83
C SER A 18 7.96 17.88 6.73
N ASP A 19 8.25 18.24 7.98
CA ASP A 19 7.25 18.73 8.94
C ASP A 19 7.57 20.16 9.39
N ARG A 20 8.35 20.89 8.60
CA ARG A 20 8.76 22.30 8.88
C ARG A 20 7.61 23.27 8.68
N ASP A 21 7.82 24.49 9.12
CA ASP A 21 6.95 25.66 8.96
C ASP A 21 5.52 25.41 9.47
N LYS A 22 4.56 25.23 8.57
CA LYS A 22 3.16 24.98 8.91
C LYS A 22 2.89 23.53 9.32
N GLY A 23 3.89 22.66 9.18
CA GLY A 23 3.79 21.22 9.40
C GLY A 23 3.08 20.49 8.27
N LEU A 24 3.34 19.19 8.16
CA LEU A 24 2.72 18.34 7.16
C LEU A 24 1.21 18.22 7.40
N PRO A 25 0.37 18.41 6.36
CA PRO A 25 -1.04 18.07 6.44
C PRO A 25 -1.23 16.57 6.65
N ASP A 26 -2.13 16.17 7.55
CA ASP A 26 -2.45 14.77 7.80
C ASP A 26 -2.85 14.01 6.53
N SER A 27 -3.52 14.70 5.58
CA SER A 27 -3.90 14.13 4.29
C SER A 27 -2.71 13.66 3.47
N GLU A 28 -1.62 14.42 3.44
CA GLU A 28 -0.40 14.06 2.70
C GLU A 28 0.31 12.86 3.33
N LEU A 29 0.34 12.78 4.66
CA LEU A 29 0.87 11.61 5.36
C LEU A 29 0.03 10.36 5.05
N VAL A 30 -1.29 10.47 5.11
CA VAL A 30 -2.21 9.37 4.79
C VAL A 30 -2.05 8.91 3.34
N GLU A 31 -1.87 9.83 2.39
CA GLU A 31 -1.61 9.50 0.99
C GLU A 31 -0.30 8.73 0.79
N ALA A 32 0.77 9.14 1.47
CA ALA A 32 2.04 8.43 1.44
C ALA A 32 1.91 7.00 1.99
N VAL A 33 1.18 6.83 3.10
CA VAL A 33 0.90 5.52 3.69
C VAL A 33 0.08 4.65 2.75
N VAL A 34 -0.98 5.18 2.13
CA VAL A 34 -1.81 4.45 1.16
C VAL A 34 -0.97 4.00 -0.03
N ALA A 35 -0.11 4.87 -0.57
CA ALA A 35 0.74 4.54 -1.71
C ALA A 35 1.73 3.41 -1.38
N LEU A 36 2.35 3.43 -0.21
CA LEU A 36 3.24 2.35 0.25
C LEU A 36 2.47 1.03 0.45
N ALA A 37 1.32 1.08 1.13
CA ALA A 37 0.51 -0.12 1.41
C ALA A 37 0.01 -0.81 0.13
N ASN A 38 -0.35 -0.04 -0.88
CA ASN A 38 -0.76 -0.57 -2.19
C ASN A 38 0.41 -1.05 -3.08
N THR A 39 1.64 -0.81 -2.68
CA THR A 39 2.84 -1.28 -3.40
C THR A 39 3.43 -2.47 -2.64
N ASP A 40 4.54 -2.29 -1.99
CA ASP A 40 5.23 -3.38 -1.24
C ASP A 40 5.36 -3.10 0.26
N GLY A 41 4.67 -2.08 0.76
CA GLY A 41 4.90 -1.56 2.11
C GLY A 41 6.18 -0.73 2.16
N GLY A 42 6.66 -0.49 3.37
CA GLY A 42 7.88 0.27 3.61
C GLY A 42 7.77 1.19 4.81
N CYS A 43 8.46 2.32 4.79
CA CYS A 43 8.36 3.30 5.87
C CYS A 43 8.30 4.75 5.37
N VAL A 44 7.60 5.57 6.13
CA VAL A 44 7.59 7.04 6.01
C VAL A 44 8.39 7.60 7.17
N TYR A 45 9.32 8.50 6.85
CA TYR A 45 10.06 9.29 7.84
C TYR A 45 9.51 10.71 7.84
N LEU A 46 8.81 11.07 8.90
CA LEU A 46 8.27 12.41 9.12
C LEU A 46 9.27 13.26 9.89
N GLY A 47 9.58 14.44 9.37
CA GLY A 47 10.63 15.33 9.88
C GLY A 47 11.98 15.12 9.21
N VAL A 48 11.97 14.54 7.99
CA VAL A 48 13.13 14.38 7.12
C VAL A 48 12.86 15.07 5.79
N GLU A 49 13.84 15.82 5.32
CA GLU A 49 13.79 16.50 4.01
C GLU A 49 14.14 15.54 2.86
N ASP A 50 13.84 15.92 1.63
CA ASP A 50 14.06 15.10 0.43
C ASP A 50 15.53 14.70 0.23
N ASP A 51 16.48 15.47 0.77
CA ASP A 51 17.90 15.15 0.74
C ASP A 51 18.35 14.18 1.86
N GLY A 52 17.44 13.75 2.71
CA GLY A 52 17.72 12.85 3.85
C GLY A 52 18.16 13.57 5.12
N THR A 53 18.10 14.90 5.15
CA THR A 53 18.43 15.69 6.34
C THR A 53 17.29 15.66 7.35
N ALA A 54 17.56 15.28 8.61
CA ALA A 54 16.59 15.35 9.68
C ALA A 54 16.39 16.80 10.15
N THR A 55 15.15 17.27 10.10
CA THR A 55 14.77 18.62 10.56
C THR A 55 13.79 18.58 11.73
N GLY A 56 13.26 17.39 12.01
CA GLY A 56 12.41 17.09 13.15
C GLY A 56 10.93 17.29 12.89
N VAL A 57 10.14 16.78 13.82
CA VAL A 57 8.68 16.85 13.79
C VAL A 57 8.13 17.92 14.70
N GLN A 58 7.03 18.53 14.29
CA GLN A 58 6.29 19.47 15.11
C GLN A 58 5.60 18.76 16.29
N ARG A 59 5.33 19.54 17.34
CA ARG A 59 4.74 19.04 18.59
C ARG A 59 3.44 18.22 18.36
N LYS A 60 2.62 18.63 17.38
CA LYS A 60 1.36 17.96 17.05
C LYS A 60 1.55 16.53 16.53
N HIS A 61 2.72 16.22 15.97
CA HIS A 61 3.05 14.88 15.41
C HIS A 61 3.93 14.03 16.34
N GLN A 62 4.28 14.52 17.54
CA GLN A 62 5.14 13.79 18.47
C GLN A 62 4.44 12.68 19.26
N ASP A 63 3.19 12.39 18.95
CA ASP A 63 2.43 11.26 19.54
C ASP A 63 2.30 10.12 18.53
N PRO A 64 3.14 9.07 18.60
CA PRO A 64 3.10 7.94 17.68
C PRO A 64 1.78 7.16 17.75
N VAL A 65 1.17 7.06 18.93
CA VAL A 65 -0.10 6.32 19.12
C VAL A 65 -1.24 7.07 18.45
N GLY A 66 -1.34 8.38 18.72
CA GLY A 66 -2.34 9.24 18.07
C GLY A 66 -2.17 9.27 16.55
N LEU A 67 -0.93 9.31 16.06
CA LEU A 67 -0.63 9.28 14.64
C LEU A 67 -1.09 7.96 13.97
N SER A 68 -0.80 6.82 14.61
CA SER A 68 -1.24 5.51 14.12
C SER A 68 -2.76 5.39 14.09
N ALA A 69 -3.44 5.88 15.10
CA ALA A 69 -4.90 5.92 15.18
C ALA A 69 -5.51 6.84 14.09
N MET A 70 -4.89 8.00 13.87
CA MET A 70 -5.31 8.93 12.81
C MET A 70 -5.20 8.29 11.43
N ILE A 71 -4.10 7.60 11.12
CA ILE A 71 -3.90 6.89 9.86
C ILE A 71 -4.95 5.80 9.67
N ALA A 72 -5.17 4.95 10.69
CA ALA A 72 -6.19 3.90 10.61
C ALA A 72 -7.60 4.46 10.38
N ASN A 73 -7.92 5.59 11.03
CA ASN A 73 -9.23 6.23 10.88
C ASN A 73 -9.42 6.94 9.53
N ARG A 74 -8.35 7.20 8.78
CA ARG A 74 -8.41 7.92 7.50
C ARG A 74 -8.12 7.04 6.27
N THR A 75 -7.98 5.72 6.47
CA THR A 75 -7.77 4.74 5.42
C THR A 75 -8.93 3.75 5.33
N VAL A 76 -9.19 3.22 4.14
CA VAL A 76 -10.26 2.26 3.86
C VAL A 76 -9.73 1.14 2.96
N PRO A 77 -9.67 -0.12 3.43
CA PRO A 77 -9.85 -0.54 4.82
C PRO A 77 -8.80 0.08 5.75
N PRO A 78 -9.03 0.12 7.07
CA PRO A 78 -8.07 0.67 8.01
C PRO A 78 -6.71 -0.02 7.94
N ILE A 79 -5.64 0.76 7.88
CA ILE A 79 -4.26 0.24 7.91
C ILE A 79 -3.72 0.36 9.34
N SER A 80 -3.21 -0.75 9.87
CA SER A 80 -2.46 -0.75 11.12
C SER A 80 -0.99 -0.51 10.81
N VAL A 81 -0.49 0.68 11.14
CA VAL A 81 0.92 1.04 11.04
C VAL A 81 1.59 0.96 12.40
N ARG A 82 2.92 0.86 12.41
CA ARG A 82 3.72 1.04 13.62
C ARG A 82 4.44 2.37 13.51
N ALA A 83 4.12 3.31 14.37
CA ALA A 83 4.81 4.58 14.48
C ALA A 83 5.71 4.61 15.72
N GLN A 84 6.90 5.17 15.58
CA GLN A 84 7.87 5.31 16.69
C GLN A 84 8.73 6.55 16.50
N LEU A 85 9.12 7.13 17.64
CA LEU A 85 10.08 8.23 17.65
C LEU A 85 11.48 7.66 17.44
N VAL A 86 12.23 8.26 16.52
CA VAL A 86 13.60 7.88 16.20
C VAL A 86 14.47 9.14 16.06
N GLY A 87 15.78 8.95 15.96
CA GLY A 87 16.76 10.02 15.75
C GLY A 87 17.58 10.34 17.00
N ASP A 88 18.79 10.81 16.78
CA ASP A 88 19.74 11.24 17.79
C ASP A 88 19.89 12.75 17.71
N GLY A 89 19.37 13.46 18.70
CA GLY A 89 19.36 14.92 18.79
C GLY A 89 18.23 15.64 18.06
N VAL A 90 17.69 15.07 16.96
CA VAL A 90 16.54 15.60 16.24
C VAL A 90 15.45 14.54 16.20
N THR A 91 14.29 14.84 16.75
CA THR A 91 13.17 13.88 16.82
C THR A 91 12.51 13.73 15.46
N VAL A 92 12.51 12.53 14.93
CA VAL A 92 11.85 12.11 13.70
C VAL A 92 10.83 11.02 14.03
N ILE A 93 9.74 10.90 13.30
CA ILE A 93 8.84 9.75 13.41
C ILE A 93 9.07 8.83 12.23
N GLN A 94 9.33 7.57 12.53
CA GLN A 94 9.29 6.47 11.57
C GLN A 94 7.93 5.80 11.64
N VAL A 95 7.27 5.68 10.51
CA VAL A 95 5.99 5.00 10.34
C VAL A 95 6.22 3.77 9.46
N ASP A 96 6.21 2.59 10.04
CA ASP A 96 6.32 1.34 9.30
C ASP A 96 4.94 0.95 8.75
N VAL A 97 4.87 0.81 7.44
CA VAL A 97 3.65 0.54 6.67
C VAL A 97 3.71 -0.87 6.10
N PRO A 98 2.79 -1.76 6.49
CA PRO A 98 2.74 -3.11 5.91
C PRO A 98 2.23 -3.07 4.46
N LYS A 99 2.68 -4.03 3.64
CA LYS A 99 2.03 -4.32 2.36
C LYS A 99 0.60 -4.77 2.62
N SER A 100 -0.37 -4.12 2.01
CA SER A 100 -1.77 -4.48 2.20
C SER A 100 -2.17 -5.74 1.43
N HIS A 101 -3.05 -6.56 2.01
CA HIS A 101 -3.70 -7.70 1.37
C HIS A 101 -5.01 -7.32 0.66
N SER A 102 -5.26 -6.04 0.48
CA SER A 102 -6.37 -5.48 -0.29
C SER A 102 -5.96 -4.15 -0.92
N VAL A 103 -6.75 -3.66 -1.85
CA VAL A 103 -6.59 -2.29 -2.34
C VAL A 103 -7.10 -1.33 -1.28
N VAL A 104 -6.25 -0.35 -0.95
CA VAL A 104 -6.52 0.65 0.10
C VAL A 104 -6.73 2.01 -0.53
N SER A 105 -7.67 2.76 0.00
CA SER A 105 -7.89 4.17 -0.33
C SER A 105 -7.79 5.06 0.90
N THR A 106 -7.62 6.36 0.66
CA THR A 106 -7.94 7.36 1.68
C THR A 106 -9.46 7.41 1.89
N LYS A 107 -9.93 7.97 3.01
CA LYS A 107 -11.38 8.21 3.22
C LYS A 107 -12.01 9.11 2.15
N SER A 108 -11.22 9.97 1.51
CA SER A 108 -11.67 10.79 0.37
C SER A 108 -11.71 10.04 -0.96
N GLY A 109 -11.40 8.73 -0.96
CA GLY A 109 -11.49 7.86 -2.14
C GLY A 109 -10.24 7.85 -3.03
N ARG A 110 -9.13 8.46 -2.63
CA ARG A 110 -7.89 8.42 -3.40
C ARG A 110 -7.20 7.07 -3.23
N ILE A 111 -6.91 6.43 -4.34
CA ILE A 111 -6.15 5.17 -4.41
C ILE A 111 -4.82 5.47 -5.07
N LEU A 112 -3.73 5.31 -4.34
CA LEU A 112 -2.39 5.69 -4.77
C LEU A 112 -1.46 4.47 -4.70
N ARG A 113 -0.41 4.50 -5.52
CA ARG A 113 0.72 3.56 -5.49
C ARG A 113 2.04 4.29 -5.64
N ARG A 114 3.13 3.64 -5.29
CA ARG A 114 4.49 4.14 -5.55
C ARG A 114 4.92 3.75 -6.97
N MET A 115 5.60 4.65 -7.62
CA MET A 115 6.18 4.46 -8.95
C MET A 115 7.57 5.08 -9.00
N MET A 116 8.48 4.51 -9.77
CA MET A 116 9.77 5.12 -10.07
C MET A 116 9.63 5.99 -11.32
N LYS A 117 10.04 7.25 -11.22
CA LYS A 117 10.13 8.14 -12.38
C LYS A 117 11.32 7.81 -13.27
N VAL A 118 11.32 8.38 -14.47
CA VAL A 118 12.41 8.18 -15.45
C VAL A 118 13.76 8.68 -14.91
N ASP A 119 13.76 9.70 -14.05
CA ASP A 119 14.96 10.24 -13.40
C ASP A 119 15.47 9.38 -12.21
N GLY A 120 14.80 8.27 -11.91
CA GLY A 120 15.15 7.36 -10.81
C GLY A 120 14.68 7.81 -9.45
N THR A 121 13.83 8.84 -9.35
CA THR A 121 13.19 9.26 -8.09
C THR A 121 11.81 8.62 -7.93
N PRO A 122 11.43 8.19 -6.71
CA PRO A 122 10.11 7.62 -6.46
C PRO A 122 9.03 8.70 -6.37
N GLU A 123 7.81 8.32 -6.72
CA GLU A 123 6.64 9.20 -6.69
C GLU A 123 5.39 8.41 -6.28
N SER A 124 4.49 9.07 -5.56
CA SER A 124 3.14 8.55 -5.30
C SER A 124 2.18 9.02 -6.37
N VAL A 125 1.58 8.08 -7.11
CA VAL A 125 0.69 8.36 -8.23
C VAL A 125 -0.66 7.67 -8.04
N PRO A 126 -1.75 8.21 -8.64
CA PRO A 126 -3.04 7.52 -8.64
C PRO A 126 -2.96 6.15 -9.32
N MET A 127 -3.68 5.17 -8.78
CA MET A 127 -3.92 3.91 -9.47
C MET A 127 -5.08 4.05 -10.45
N TYR A 128 -4.85 3.62 -11.68
CA TYR A 128 -5.90 3.57 -12.69
C TYR A 128 -6.77 2.30 -12.53
N PRO A 129 -8.01 2.29 -13.07
CA PRO A 129 -8.91 1.14 -12.92
C PRO A 129 -8.32 -0.21 -13.32
N TYR A 130 -7.54 -0.26 -14.42
CA TYR A 130 -6.88 -1.50 -14.84
C TYR A 130 -5.80 -1.97 -13.86
N GLU A 131 -5.08 -1.04 -13.21
CA GLU A 131 -4.08 -1.37 -12.19
C GLU A 131 -4.73 -1.91 -10.91
N ILE A 132 -5.90 -1.35 -10.55
CA ILE A 132 -6.70 -1.85 -9.43
C ILE A 132 -7.15 -3.29 -9.71
N ALA A 133 -7.64 -3.57 -10.93
CA ALA A 133 -8.04 -4.90 -11.35
C ALA A 133 -6.87 -5.89 -11.31
N THR A 134 -5.69 -5.50 -11.82
CA THR A 134 -4.46 -6.29 -11.75
C THR A 134 -4.09 -6.58 -10.30
N ARG A 135 -4.09 -5.57 -9.43
CA ARG A 135 -3.76 -5.72 -8.00
C ARG A 135 -4.73 -6.67 -7.29
N LEU A 136 -6.03 -6.60 -7.58
CA LEU A 136 -7.02 -7.51 -7.01
C LEU A 136 -6.81 -8.95 -7.49
N SER A 137 -6.41 -9.13 -8.75
CA SER A 137 -6.05 -10.45 -9.29
C SER A 137 -4.81 -11.02 -8.60
N ASP A 138 -3.74 -10.22 -8.46
CA ASP A 138 -2.50 -10.61 -7.77
C ASP A 138 -2.73 -10.99 -6.30
N LEU A 139 -3.70 -10.33 -5.66
CA LEU A 139 -4.13 -10.64 -4.30
C LEU A 139 -5.08 -11.86 -4.22
N GLY A 140 -5.39 -12.52 -5.35
CA GLY A 140 -6.34 -13.62 -5.40
C GLY A 140 -7.79 -13.23 -5.09
N LYS A 141 -8.13 -11.93 -5.20
CA LYS A 141 -9.48 -11.40 -4.96
C LYS A 141 -10.35 -11.42 -6.21
N LEU A 142 -9.75 -11.50 -7.39
CA LEU A 142 -10.42 -11.66 -8.67
C LEU A 142 -9.83 -12.89 -9.36
N ASP A 143 -10.66 -13.91 -9.49
CA ASP A 143 -10.35 -15.07 -10.31
C ASP A 143 -11.19 -14.99 -11.59
N TYR A 144 -10.55 -14.52 -12.66
CA TYR A 144 -11.21 -14.42 -13.97
C TYR A 144 -11.55 -15.78 -14.55
N SER A 145 -10.82 -16.84 -14.18
CA SER A 145 -11.09 -18.20 -14.65
C SER A 145 -12.34 -18.81 -14.02
N ALA A 146 -12.73 -18.32 -12.86
CA ALA A 146 -13.95 -18.74 -12.15
C ALA A 146 -15.20 -17.95 -12.55
N GLN A 147 -15.05 -16.91 -13.39
CA GLN A 147 -16.18 -16.09 -13.80
C GLN A 147 -16.95 -16.75 -14.94
N PRO A 148 -18.30 -16.71 -14.92
CA PRO A 148 -19.09 -17.18 -16.05
C PRO A 148 -18.76 -16.38 -17.32
N VAL A 149 -18.54 -17.07 -18.42
CA VAL A 149 -18.41 -16.43 -19.73
C VAL A 149 -19.78 -15.93 -20.16
N PRO A 150 -19.99 -14.62 -20.37
CA PRO A 150 -21.27 -14.11 -20.82
C PRO A 150 -21.72 -14.78 -22.13
N GLY A 151 -22.94 -15.31 -22.15
CA GLY A 151 -23.49 -15.99 -23.30
C GLY A 151 -23.09 -17.45 -23.46
N ALA A 152 -22.21 -17.98 -22.59
CA ALA A 152 -21.86 -19.40 -22.62
C ALA A 152 -23.06 -20.26 -22.23
N THR A 153 -23.31 -21.28 -23.00
CA THR A 153 -24.38 -22.24 -22.81
C THR A 153 -23.82 -23.63 -22.54
N ARG A 154 -24.69 -24.57 -22.15
CA ARG A 154 -24.28 -25.95 -21.94
C ARG A 154 -23.81 -26.65 -23.21
N GLU A 155 -24.20 -26.14 -24.38
CA GLU A 155 -23.89 -26.65 -25.69
C GLU A 155 -22.48 -26.28 -26.15
N ASP A 156 -21.89 -25.25 -25.51
CA ASP A 156 -20.49 -24.81 -25.77
C ASP A 156 -19.47 -25.77 -25.13
N PHE A 157 -19.90 -26.68 -24.26
CA PHE A 157 -19.01 -27.64 -23.63
C PHE A 157 -18.92 -28.93 -24.43
N ASP A 158 -17.69 -29.37 -24.72
CA ASP A 158 -17.47 -30.70 -25.28
C ASP A 158 -18.07 -31.78 -24.37
N PRO A 159 -18.97 -32.64 -24.87
CA PRO A 159 -19.58 -33.70 -24.08
C PRO A 159 -18.56 -34.64 -23.42
N LEU A 160 -17.45 -34.93 -24.10
CA LEU A 160 -16.39 -35.83 -23.60
C LEU A 160 -15.66 -35.21 -22.43
N GLU A 161 -15.31 -33.94 -22.50
CA GLU A 161 -14.64 -33.22 -21.41
C GLU A 161 -15.58 -33.05 -20.22
N ARG A 162 -16.85 -32.83 -20.46
CA ARG A 162 -17.86 -32.77 -19.39
C ARG A 162 -18.00 -34.10 -18.64
N ASP A 163 -17.99 -35.22 -19.34
CA ASP A 163 -18.05 -36.54 -18.70
C ASP A 163 -16.75 -36.90 -17.99
N ARG A 164 -15.60 -36.46 -18.52
CA ARG A 164 -14.29 -36.57 -17.87
C ARG A 164 -14.26 -35.81 -16.56
N LEU A 165 -14.74 -34.58 -16.53
CA LEU A 165 -14.84 -33.76 -15.32
C LEU A 165 -15.75 -34.39 -14.27
N ARG A 166 -16.90 -34.93 -14.68
CA ARG A 166 -17.82 -35.70 -13.77
C ARG A 166 -17.14 -36.85 -13.12
N LYS A 167 -16.35 -37.64 -13.87
CA LYS A 167 -15.59 -38.76 -13.33
C LYS A 167 -14.57 -38.33 -12.30
N ILE A 168 -13.83 -37.23 -12.57
CA ILE A 168 -12.86 -36.66 -11.64
C ILE A 168 -13.55 -36.23 -10.34
N ILE A 169 -14.65 -35.52 -10.43
CA ILE A 169 -15.39 -35.00 -9.26
C ILE A 169 -15.95 -36.19 -8.43
N SER A 170 -16.49 -37.24 -9.10
CA SER A 170 -17.02 -38.43 -8.39
C SER A 170 -15.93 -39.19 -7.64
N THR A 171 -14.74 -39.33 -8.25
CA THR A 171 -13.57 -39.95 -7.61
C THR A 171 -13.11 -39.18 -6.38
N TYR A 172 -13.08 -37.86 -6.46
CA TYR A 172 -12.72 -37.00 -5.31
C TYR A 172 -13.72 -37.04 -4.15
N ARG A 173 -15.02 -37.20 -4.46
CA ARG A 173 -16.07 -37.32 -3.44
C ARG A 173 -16.10 -38.67 -2.75
N SER A 174 -15.66 -39.72 -3.42
CA SER A 174 -15.63 -41.10 -2.84
C SER A 174 -14.36 -41.39 -2.05
N SER A 175 -13.35 -40.49 -2.08
CA SER A 175 -12.09 -40.61 -1.33
C SER A 175 -12.07 -39.79 -0.02
N ARG A 176 -13.21 -39.23 0.37
CA ARG A 176 -13.44 -38.57 1.67
C ARG A 176 -14.53 -39.32 2.45
#